data_85b51e42ecfde95d871fd33081cea140
#
_entry.id   85b51e42ecfde95d871fd33081cea140
#
_cell.length_a   1.000
_cell.length_b   1.000
_cell.length_c   1.000
_cell.angle_alpha   90.00
_cell.angle_beta   90.00
_cell.angle_gamma   90.00
#
_symmetry.space_group_name_H-M   'P 1'
#
loop_
_entity.id
_entity.type
_entity.pdbx_description
1 polymer ?
#
loop_
_entity_poly.entity_id
_entity_poly.type
_entity_poly.pdbx_seq_one_letter_code
_entity_poly.pdbx_strand_id
1 'polypeptide(L)'
;MITKKKKAVFVGIADRIQIKSKSYVMKMLYKRAKKNPFMADKTYEEYLEYIKSQVRLLEGIEIKADTEDEMYNSLKSLGWLKEISVLAVYIITANYGIA
;
A
#
# COMPACT_ATOMS: atom_id res chain seq x y z
N MET A 1 15.77 23.07 5.89
CA MET A 1 15.60 22.16 4.75
C MET A 1 14.41 21.25 4.97
N ILE A 2 13.56 21.15 3.99
CA ILE A 2 12.35 20.32 4.09
C ILE A 2 12.71 18.88 3.84
N THR A 3 12.39 18.01 4.78
CA THR A 3 12.62 16.57 4.64
C THR A 3 11.50 15.95 3.83
N LYS A 4 11.86 15.22 2.77
CA LYS A 4 10.90 14.49 1.97
C LYS A 4 10.35 13.32 2.78
N LYS A 5 9.03 13.28 2.93
CA LYS A 5 8.34 12.15 3.53
C LYS A 5 7.76 11.28 2.41
N LYS A 6 7.98 9.98 2.49
CA LYS A 6 7.42 9.02 1.54
C LYS A 6 6.14 8.42 2.10
N LYS A 7 5.19 8.20 1.21
CA LYS A 7 3.96 7.47 1.54
C LYS A 7 3.78 6.35 0.55
N ALA A 8 3.22 5.24 1.03
CA ALA A 8 2.77 4.17 0.16
C ALA A 8 1.30 4.39 -0.17
N VAL A 9 0.94 4.17 -1.41
CA VAL A 9 -0.44 4.26 -1.89
C VAL A 9 -0.82 2.90 -2.42
N PHE A 10 -1.91 2.33 -1.89
CA PHE A 10 -2.46 1.10 -2.41
C PHE A 10 -3.36 1.47 -3.59
N VAL A 11 -2.89 1.14 -4.80
CA VAL A 11 -3.56 1.55 -6.04
C VAL A 11 -4.94 0.91 -6.12
N GLY A 12 -5.95 1.71 -6.42
CA GLY A 12 -7.33 1.26 -6.49
C GLY A 12 -8.13 1.44 -5.21
N ILE A 13 -7.46 1.49 -4.07
CA ILE A 13 -8.12 1.74 -2.76
C ILE A 13 -7.88 3.17 -2.29
N ALA A 14 -6.87 3.83 -2.86
CA ALA A 14 -6.49 5.21 -2.53
C ALA A 14 -6.04 5.41 -1.08
N ASP A 15 -5.58 4.36 -0.42
CA ASP A 15 -5.03 4.44 0.92
C ASP A 15 -3.63 5.05 0.87
N ARG A 16 -3.39 6.03 1.72
CA ARG A 16 -2.08 6.67 1.85
C ARG A 16 -1.55 6.40 3.24
N ILE A 17 -0.39 5.77 3.31
CA ILE A 17 0.22 5.37 4.58
C ILE A 17 1.64 5.88 4.61
N GLN A 18 2.02 6.59 5.69
CA GLN A 18 3.40 7.01 5.87
C GLN A 18 4.29 5.78 6.01
N ILE A 19 5.38 5.74 5.26
CA ILE A 19 6.29 4.60 5.28
C ILE A 19 7.25 4.74 6.47
N LYS A 20 7.00 3.94 7.50
CA LYS A 20 7.92 3.79 8.64
C LYS A 20 8.77 2.54 8.45
N SER A 21 8.15 1.47 7.97
CA SER A 21 8.78 0.23 7.55
C SER A 21 7.82 -0.47 6.58
N LYS A 22 8.30 -1.44 5.84
CA LYS A 22 7.45 -2.23 4.94
C LYS A 22 6.42 -3.03 5.73
N SER A 23 6.83 -3.60 6.85
CA SER A 23 5.92 -4.32 7.76
C SER A 23 4.82 -3.40 8.29
N TYR A 24 5.18 -2.18 8.67
CA TYR A 24 4.22 -1.20 9.15
C TYR A 24 3.15 -0.90 8.10
N VAL A 25 3.57 -0.70 6.84
CA VAL A 25 2.64 -0.44 5.74
C VAL A 25 1.67 -1.60 5.58
N MET A 26 2.17 -2.82 5.55
CA MET A 26 1.33 -4.01 5.38
C MET A 26 0.32 -4.16 6.52
N LYS A 27 0.76 -3.92 7.75
CA LYS A 27 -0.14 -3.99 8.92
C LYS A 27 -1.19 -2.90 8.92
N MET A 28 -0.83 -1.70 8.45
CA MET A 28 -1.79 -0.61 8.34
C MET A 28 -2.83 -0.86 7.26
N LEU A 29 -2.42 -1.46 6.13
CA LEU A 29 -3.36 -1.88 5.09
C LEU A 29 -4.37 -2.88 5.65
N TYR A 30 -3.90 -3.85 6.41
CA TYR A 30 -4.76 -4.82 7.06
C TYR A 30 -5.74 -4.14 8.02
N LYS A 31 -5.22 -3.26 8.88
CA LYS A 31 -6.04 -2.55 9.86
C LYS A 31 -7.15 -1.75 9.18
N ARG A 32 -6.85 -1.11 8.06
CA ARG A 32 -7.86 -0.36 7.29
C ARG A 32 -8.83 -1.29 6.59
N ALA A 33 -8.36 -2.42 6.08
CA ALA A 33 -9.21 -3.41 5.43
C ALA A 33 -10.24 -3.99 6.39
N LYS A 34 -9.91 -4.09 7.69
CA LYS A 34 -10.82 -4.60 8.71
C LYS A 34 -12.06 -3.74 8.93
N LYS A 35 -12.08 -2.52 8.41
CA LYS A 35 -13.29 -1.68 8.42
C LYS A 35 -14.35 -2.20 7.48
N ASN A 36 -13.97 -3.00 6.49
CA ASN A 36 -14.90 -3.69 5.61
C ASN A 36 -15.45 -4.91 6.35
N PRO A 37 -16.79 -5.07 6.44
CA PRO A 37 -17.39 -6.23 7.15
C PRO A 37 -16.87 -7.58 6.65
N PHE A 38 -16.53 -7.70 5.37
CA PHE A 38 -16.00 -8.92 4.80
C PHE A 38 -14.64 -9.30 5.42
N MET A 39 -13.85 -8.30 5.83
CA MET A 39 -12.51 -8.50 6.40
C MET A 39 -12.46 -8.41 7.91
N ALA A 40 -13.58 -8.03 8.56
CA ALA A 40 -13.60 -7.69 9.98
C ALA A 40 -13.13 -8.83 10.88
N ASP A 41 -13.41 -10.07 10.52
CA ASP A 41 -13.05 -11.26 11.28
C ASP A 41 -11.84 -12.01 10.76
N LYS A 42 -11.14 -11.46 9.77
CA LYS A 42 -9.97 -12.09 9.18
C LYS A 42 -8.71 -11.79 9.97
N THR A 43 -7.83 -12.79 10.10
CA THR A 43 -6.50 -12.59 10.67
C THR A 43 -5.60 -11.88 9.67
N TYR A 44 -4.45 -11.41 10.15
CA TYR A 44 -3.46 -10.79 9.28
C TYR A 44 -2.97 -11.75 8.20
N GLU A 45 -2.70 -13.01 8.58
CA GLU A 45 -2.27 -14.04 7.62
C GLU A 45 -3.34 -14.30 6.57
N GLU A 46 -4.59 -14.37 6.98
CA GLU A 46 -5.71 -14.53 6.06
C GLU A 46 -5.83 -13.35 5.11
N TYR A 47 -5.57 -12.14 5.60
CA TYR A 47 -5.57 -10.94 4.75
C TYR A 47 -4.47 -11.01 3.69
N LEU A 48 -3.26 -11.42 4.08
CA LEU A 48 -2.16 -11.56 3.11
C LEU A 48 -2.47 -12.62 2.07
N GLU A 49 -3.06 -13.74 2.47
CA GLU A 49 -3.49 -14.77 1.53
C GLU A 49 -4.59 -14.27 0.61
N TYR A 50 -5.49 -13.45 1.13
CA TYR A 50 -6.53 -12.83 0.31
C TYR A 50 -5.93 -11.94 -0.77
N ILE A 51 -4.93 -11.11 -0.42
CA ILE A 51 -4.25 -10.27 -1.41
C ILE A 51 -3.57 -11.13 -2.48
N LYS A 52 -2.88 -12.20 -2.08
CA LYS A 52 -2.26 -13.13 -3.04
C LYS A 52 -3.28 -13.71 -3.99
N SER A 53 -4.44 -14.08 -3.49
CA SER A 53 -5.51 -14.64 -4.32
C SER A 53 -6.08 -13.61 -5.30
N GLN A 54 -6.19 -12.35 -4.87
CA GLN A 54 -6.65 -11.27 -5.75
C GLN A 54 -5.64 -10.97 -6.85
N VAL A 55 -4.36 -10.95 -6.53
CA VAL A 55 -3.30 -10.77 -7.53
C VAL A 55 -3.35 -11.91 -8.56
N ARG A 56 -3.50 -13.15 -8.10
CA ARG A 56 -3.60 -14.30 -8.99
C ARG A 56 -4.83 -14.18 -9.90
N LEU A 57 -5.95 -13.76 -9.35
CA LEU A 57 -7.19 -13.62 -10.10
C LEU A 57 -7.11 -12.51 -11.14
N LEU A 58 -6.56 -11.35 -10.78
CA LEU A 58 -6.56 -10.16 -11.63
C LEU A 58 -5.35 -10.07 -12.55
N GLU A 59 -4.19 -10.56 -12.11
CA GLU A 59 -2.94 -10.46 -12.88
C GLU A 59 -2.48 -11.79 -13.45
N GLY A 60 -3.04 -12.90 -12.99
CA GLY A 60 -2.58 -14.24 -13.37
C GLY A 60 -1.21 -14.57 -12.82
N ILE A 61 -0.76 -13.88 -11.78
CA ILE A 61 0.57 -14.04 -11.18
C ILE A 61 0.43 -14.60 -9.77
N GLU A 62 1.26 -15.59 -9.45
CA GLU A 62 1.32 -16.14 -8.09
C GLU A 62 2.46 -15.47 -7.33
N ILE A 63 2.11 -14.77 -6.25
CA ILE A 63 3.10 -14.14 -5.38
C ILE A 63 3.67 -15.20 -4.43
N LYS A 64 4.99 -15.37 -4.48
CA LYS A 64 5.74 -16.22 -3.55
C LYS A 64 6.42 -15.31 -2.53
N ALA A 65 5.74 -15.02 -1.43
CA ALA A 65 6.25 -14.16 -0.39
C ALA A 65 6.08 -14.86 0.96
N ASP A 66 7.18 -15.08 1.65
CA ASP A 66 7.22 -15.69 2.98
C ASP A 66 7.31 -14.65 4.09
N THR A 67 7.68 -13.43 3.75
CA THR A 67 7.82 -12.33 4.72
C THR A 67 6.99 -11.12 4.29
N GLU A 68 6.73 -10.24 5.25
CA GLU A 68 6.03 -8.99 4.98
C GLU A 68 6.79 -8.11 3.99
N ASP A 69 8.11 -8.08 4.10
CA ASP A 69 8.96 -7.31 3.20
C ASP A 69 8.86 -7.83 1.76
N GLU A 70 8.87 -9.15 1.60
CA GLU A 70 8.70 -9.76 0.28
C GLU A 70 7.32 -9.45 -0.31
N MET A 71 6.29 -9.48 0.53
CA MET A 71 4.93 -9.14 0.12
C MET A 71 4.85 -7.68 -0.35
N TYR A 72 5.41 -6.77 0.44
CA TYR A 72 5.48 -5.36 0.08
C TYR A 72 6.20 -5.16 -1.25
N ASN A 73 7.37 -5.77 -1.40
CA ASN A 73 8.17 -5.65 -2.62
C ASN A 73 7.44 -6.20 -3.84
N SER A 74 6.74 -7.32 -3.69
CA SER A 74 5.96 -7.93 -4.76
C SER A 74 4.82 -7.01 -5.20
N LEU A 75 4.07 -6.45 -4.26
CA LEU A 75 2.97 -5.54 -4.56
C LEU A 75 3.48 -4.27 -5.22
N LYS A 76 4.61 -3.74 -4.76
CA LYS A 76 5.23 -2.56 -5.37
C LYS A 76 5.67 -2.86 -6.81
N SER A 77 6.30 -4.01 -7.01
CA SER A 77 6.77 -4.46 -8.32
C SER A 77 5.64 -4.59 -9.33
N LEU A 78 4.49 -5.06 -8.87
CA LEU A 78 3.28 -5.24 -9.70
C LEU A 78 2.48 -3.94 -9.89
N GLY A 79 2.86 -2.88 -9.21
CA GLY A 79 2.14 -1.61 -9.29
C GLY A 79 0.92 -1.50 -8.38
N TRP A 80 0.71 -2.48 -7.49
CA TRP A 80 -0.39 -2.44 -6.52
C TRP A 80 -0.10 -1.49 -5.37
N LEU A 81 1.18 -1.34 -5.02
CA LEU A 81 1.65 -0.33 -4.09
C LEU A 81 2.52 0.66 -4.85
N LYS A 82 2.36 1.93 -4.56
CA LYS A 82 3.14 3.00 -5.17
C LYS A 82 3.69 3.90 -4.08
N GLU A 83 4.98 4.18 -4.13
CA GLU A 83 5.59 5.15 -3.22
C GLU A 83 5.50 6.53 -3.84
N ILE A 84 5.02 7.50 -3.06
CA ILE A 84 4.90 8.88 -3.49
C ILE A 84 5.62 9.80 -2.52
N SER A 85 6.11 10.92 -3.03
CA SER A 85 6.71 11.97 -2.21
C SER A 85 5.65 13.00 -1.86
N VAL A 86 5.42 13.20 -0.57
CA VAL A 86 4.46 14.20 -0.09
C VAL A 86 4.91 15.61 -0.48
N LEU A 87 6.22 15.84 -0.48
CA LEU A 87 6.77 17.14 -0.86
C LEU A 87 6.45 17.49 -2.31
N ALA A 88 6.58 16.52 -3.23
CA ALA A 88 6.28 16.72 -4.64
C ALA A 88 4.82 17.12 -4.83
N VAL A 89 3.91 16.43 -4.14
CA VAL A 89 2.47 16.73 -4.20
C VAL A 89 2.20 18.16 -3.68
N TYR A 90 2.84 18.52 -2.57
CA TYR A 90 2.68 19.84 -1.97
C TYR A 90 3.15 20.95 -2.92
N ILE A 91 4.31 20.78 -3.55
CA ILE A 91 4.86 21.76 -4.49
C ILE A 91 3.92 21.97 -5.68
N ILE A 92 3.40 20.88 -6.23
CA ILE A 92 2.45 20.96 -7.36
C ILE A 92 1.21 21.74 -6.96
N THR A 93 0.65 21.43 -5.78
CA THR A 93 -0.54 22.11 -5.26
C THR A 93 -0.28 23.61 -5.06
N ALA A 94 0.88 23.96 -4.51
CA ALA A 94 1.25 25.35 -4.27
C ALA A 94 1.37 26.12 -5.59
N ASN A 95 1.95 25.52 -6.62
CA ASN A 95 2.07 26.14 -7.92
C ASN A 95 0.70 26.41 -8.55
N TYR A 96 -0.22 25.49 -8.45
CA TYR A 96 -1.58 25.69 -8.92
C TYR A 96 -2.32 26.76 -8.14
N GLY A 97 -2.04 26.87 -6.85
CA GLY A 97 -2.63 27.90 -6.01
C GLY A 97 -2.17 29.30 -6.31
N ILE A 98 -0.99 29.45 -6.90
CA ILE A 98 -0.42 30.74 -7.27
C ILE A 98 -0.96 31.19 -8.64
N ALA A 99 -1.22 30.27 -9.49
CA ALA A 99 -1.76 30.56 -10.81
C ALA A 99 -3.19 31.06 -10.76
#